data_5bd1312fcd036214541ecb8624e0d204
#
_entry.id   5bd1312fcd036214541ecb8624e0d204
#
_cell.length_a   1.000
_cell.length_b   1.000
_cell.length_c   1.000
_cell.angle_alpha   90.00
_cell.angle_beta   90.00
_cell.angle_gamma   90.00
#
_symmetry.space_group_name_H-M   'P 1'
#
loop_
_entity.id
_entity.type
_entity.pdbx_description
1 polymer ?
#
loop_
_entity_poly.entity_id
_entity_poly.type
_entity_poly.pdbx_seq_one_letter_code
_entity_poly.pdbx_strand_id
1 'polypeptide(L)'
;VVSRSFAPTALMLGNFVTGTSVLAPAGMLPDLAAGLGVTIRDAGLLITFGAIMLCIGSPLTAWLTSRIDRRLLLTTTLAVLALGNLASAFAPNYAVLLVLRLAMLSVGALYTPQAAGAVALIVPPESRGGTMAYVFLGWSLAVALGVPLVTFAADHVGWRGAYLTVGCIGLISFILLWLRLPGGLTAAPVSLRTWAAVGRNRRILTLLGVSSLQTSGQFVVFTFFGPLLTGLTGAGPREIALVFAIYGVCGFVGNVIASRIVDGWGAYRTSALFTALMLAGIAGWAFAAGHFAVMAAAVAVWGLGFAASNSMQQVRLVTADPMLAGATVSLNTSVLYVGQAIGSALGGTLFAAGLLHVNGYVSTAVLTLALCMVVVATRDRNA
;
A
#
# COMPACT_ATOMS: atom_id res chain seq x y z
N VAL A 1 -28.80 -4.37 21.36
CA VAL A 1 -27.43 -4.94 21.29
C VAL A 1 -27.15 -5.25 19.85
N VAL A 2 -26.74 -4.24 19.05
CA VAL A 2 -26.32 -4.45 17.66
C VAL A 2 -24.94 -5.14 17.71
N SER A 3 -24.89 -6.30 17.11
CA SER A 3 -23.73 -7.21 17.10
C SER A 3 -22.39 -6.46 16.81
N ARG A 4 -21.53 -6.35 17.83
CA ARG A 4 -20.15 -5.86 17.73
C ARG A 4 -19.27 -6.67 16.74
N SER A 5 -19.78 -7.81 16.22
CA SER A 5 -19.05 -8.75 15.38
C SER A 5 -18.72 -8.23 13.96
N PHE A 6 -19.46 -7.24 13.45
CA PHE A 6 -19.27 -6.72 12.10
C PHE A 6 -18.39 -5.46 12.00
N ALA A 7 -17.94 -4.85 13.12
CA ALA A 7 -17.06 -3.69 13.09
C ALA A 7 -15.70 -3.98 12.42
N PRO A 8 -15.01 -5.11 12.70
CA PRO A 8 -13.77 -5.47 12.00
C PRO A 8 -13.93 -5.63 10.50
N THR A 9 -15.06 -6.19 10.04
CA THR A 9 -15.35 -6.32 8.60
C THR A 9 -15.55 -4.96 7.93
N ALA A 10 -16.28 -4.04 8.59
CA ALA A 10 -16.42 -2.68 8.09
C ALA A 10 -15.09 -1.93 8.03
N LEU A 11 -14.20 -2.12 9.02
CA LEU A 11 -12.84 -1.57 9.01
C LEU A 11 -11.98 -2.17 7.89
N MET A 12 -12.09 -3.47 7.64
CA MET A 12 -11.41 -4.17 6.55
C MET A 12 -11.86 -3.65 5.19
N LEU A 13 -13.17 -3.47 4.97
CA LEU A 13 -13.72 -2.88 3.75
C LEU A 13 -13.24 -1.43 3.55
N GLY A 14 -13.11 -0.65 4.61
CA GLY A 14 -12.53 0.69 4.52
C GLY A 14 -11.05 0.67 4.12
N ASN A 15 -10.26 -0.28 4.59
CA ASN A 15 -8.89 -0.49 4.10
C ASN A 15 -8.86 -0.92 2.63
N PHE A 16 -9.81 -1.76 2.20
CA PHE A 16 -9.98 -2.12 0.79
C PHE A 16 -10.22 -0.88 -0.08
N VAL A 17 -11.16 -0.02 0.32
CA VAL A 17 -11.46 1.25 -0.40
C VAL A 17 -10.24 2.17 -0.40
N THR A 18 -9.56 2.31 0.74
CA THR A 18 -8.36 3.15 0.85
C THR A 18 -7.26 2.65 -0.09
N GLY A 19 -6.93 1.36 -0.05
CA GLY A 19 -5.92 0.75 -0.90
C GLY A 19 -6.28 0.86 -2.39
N THR A 20 -7.54 0.55 -2.75
CA THR A 20 -8.02 0.69 -4.13
C THR A 20 -7.95 2.14 -4.60
N SER A 21 -8.36 3.12 -3.78
CA SER A 21 -8.27 4.55 -4.13
C SER A 21 -6.84 5.00 -4.35
N VAL A 22 -5.90 4.55 -3.52
CA VAL A 22 -4.46 4.88 -3.66
C VAL A 22 -3.90 4.32 -4.96
N LEU A 23 -4.21 3.05 -5.27
CA LEU A 23 -3.62 2.30 -6.38
C LEU A 23 -4.42 2.42 -7.70
N ALA A 24 -5.63 2.97 -7.69
CA ALA A 24 -6.48 3.05 -8.87
C ALA A 24 -5.78 3.57 -10.15
N PRO A 25 -4.94 4.63 -10.12
CA PRO A 25 -4.26 5.07 -11.34
C PRO A 25 -3.34 4.01 -11.93
N ALA A 26 -2.71 3.14 -11.12
CA ALA A 26 -1.83 2.08 -11.64
C ALA A 26 -2.58 1.08 -12.53
N GLY A 27 -3.86 0.83 -12.24
CA GLY A 27 -4.72 -0.06 -13.02
C GLY A 27 -5.25 0.54 -14.32
N MET A 28 -5.15 1.86 -14.53
CA MET A 28 -5.74 2.57 -15.68
C MET A 28 -4.87 3.70 -16.24
N LEU A 29 -3.53 3.59 -16.12
CA LEU A 29 -2.60 4.63 -16.57
C LEU A 29 -2.76 4.98 -18.06
N PRO A 30 -2.88 4.02 -19.00
CA PRO A 30 -3.08 4.33 -20.41
C PRO A 30 -4.38 5.09 -20.68
N ASP A 31 -5.47 4.68 -20.00
CA ASP A 31 -6.79 5.31 -20.17
C ASP A 31 -6.81 6.74 -19.63
N LEU A 32 -6.12 6.97 -18.49
CA LEU A 32 -5.93 8.31 -17.92
C LEU A 32 -5.10 9.19 -18.85
N ALA A 33 -3.99 8.67 -19.38
CA ALA A 33 -3.12 9.42 -20.30
C ALA A 33 -3.86 9.83 -21.56
N ALA A 34 -4.56 8.88 -22.20
CA ALA A 34 -5.35 9.14 -23.41
C ALA A 34 -6.53 10.10 -23.13
N GLY A 35 -7.29 9.86 -22.05
CA GLY A 35 -8.49 10.62 -21.72
C GLY A 35 -8.23 12.06 -21.24
N LEU A 36 -7.03 12.34 -20.72
CA LEU A 36 -6.62 13.66 -20.21
C LEU A 36 -5.61 14.36 -21.11
N GLY A 37 -5.17 13.72 -22.22
CA GLY A 37 -4.21 14.29 -23.16
C GLY A 37 -2.81 14.52 -22.55
N VAL A 38 -2.38 13.64 -21.65
CA VAL A 38 -1.06 13.70 -20.98
C VAL A 38 -0.23 12.45 -21.28
N THR A 39 1.06 12.50 -20.95
CA THR A 39 1.91 11.32 -21.10
C THR A 39 1.59 10.26 -20.03
N ILE A 40 1.91 8.99 -20.28
CA ILE A 40 1.80 7.91 -19.29
C ILE A 40 2.66 8.22 -18.05
N ARG A 41 3.82 8.87 -18.24
CA ARG A 41 4.65 9.36 -17.15
C ARG A 41 3.89 10.35 -16.27
N ASP A 42 3.26 11.35 -16.86
CA ASP A 42 2.50 12.37 -16.13
C ASP A 42 1.30 11.75 -15.40
N ALA A 43 0.60 10.80 -16.03
CA ALA A 43 -0.43 10.02 -15.36
C ALA A 43 0.14 9.26 -14.14
N GLY A 44 1.35 8.71 -14.23
CA GLY A 44 2.06 8.06 -13.12
C GLY A 44 2.39 9.00 -11.95
N LEU A 45 2.58 10.31 -12.21
CA LEU A 45 2.79 11.30 -11.16
C LEU A 45 1.61 11.43 -10.19
N LEU A 46 0.39 11.02 -10.59
CA LEU A 46 -0.76 10.91 -9.68
C LEU A 46 -0.47 9.94 -8.51
N ILE A 47 0.33 8.90 -8.74
CA ILE A 47 0.76 7.95 -7.70
C ILE A 47 1.91 8.54 -6.90
N THR A 48 2.90 9.13 -7.57
CA THR A 48 4.06 9.75 -6.92
C THR A 48 3.66 10.87 -5.95
N PHE A 49 2.89 11.84 -6.43
CA PHE A 49 2.42 12.95 -5.60
C PHE A 49 1.40 12.48 -4.56
N GLY A 50 0.55 11.51 -4.89
CA GLY A 50 -0.33 10.87 -3.93
C GLY A 50 0.43 10.22 -2.78
N ALA A 51 1.53 9.53 -3.05
CA ALA A 51 2.38 8.93 -2.04
C ALA A 51 3.07 9.99 -1.16
N ILE A 52 3.51 11.11 -1.74
CA ILE A 52 4.06 12.25 -0.97
C ILE A 52 3.01 12.80 0.00
N MET A 53 1.76 12.98 -0.46
CA MET A 53 0.67 13.43 0.42
C MET A 53 0.36 12.43 1.53
N LEU A 54 0.38 11.13 1.24
CA LEU A 54 0.20 10.08 2.24
C LEU A 54 1.35 10.07 3.26
N CYS A 55 2.58 10.28 2.81
CA CYS A 55 3.76 10.34 3.68
C CYS A 55 3.67 11.50 4.69
N ILE A 56 3.39 12.70 4.21
CA ILE A 56 3.28 13.91 5.05
C ILE A 56 1.98 13.88 5.86
N GLY A 57 0.89 13.44 5.23
CA GLY A 57 -0.44 13.39 5.83
C GLY A 57 -0.51 12.45 7.03
N SER A 58 0.14 11.29 6.99
CA SER A 58 0.02 10.29 8.05
C SER A 58 0.46 10.79 9.44
N PRO A 59 1.66 11.33 9.67
CA PRO A 59 2.06 11.82 10.99
C PRO A 59 1.36 13.13 11.38
N LEU A 60 1.18 14.05 10.42
CA LEU A 60 0.55 15.36 10.69
C LEU A 60 -0.90 15.19 11.12
N THR A 61 -1.66 14.41 10.37
CA THR A 61 -3.07 14.20 10.65
C THR A 61 -3.26 13.31 11.89
N ALA A 62 -2.40 12.32 12.14
CA ALA A 62 -2.43 11.55 13.37
C ALA A 62 -2.26 12.43 14.61
N TRP A 63 -1.39 13.43 14.54
CA TRP A 63 -1.19 14.41 15.61
C TRP A 63 -2.40 15.34 15.77
N LEU A 64 -2.88 15.96 14.69
CA LEU A 64 -4.01 16.90 14.69
C LEU A 64 -5.32 16.25 15.15
N THR A 65 -5.53 14.97 14.81
CA THR A 65 -6.79 14.27 15.04
C THR A 65 -6.76 13.34 16.26
N SER A 66 -5.70 13.39 17.05
CA SER A 66 -5.48 12.47 18.20
C SER A 66 -6.63 12.49 19.21
N ARG A 67 -7.32 13.62 19.38
CA ARG A 67 -8.45 13.83 20.31
C ARG A 67 -9.82 13.55 19.70
N ILE A 68 -9.89 13.31 18.39
CA ILE A 68 -11.15 13.07 17.68
C ILE A 68 -11.62 11.64 17.91
N ASP A 69 -12.92 11.46 18.08
CA ASP A 69 -13.57 10.14 18.14
C ASP A 69 -13.24 9.31 16.88
N ARG A 70 -12.80 8.06 17.07
CA ARG A 70 -12.34 7.18 15.97
C ARG A 70 -13.43 6.88 14.95
N ARG A 71 -14.69 6.77 15.40
CA ARG A 71 -15.81 6.56 14.48
C ARG A 71 -15.96 7.77 13.55
N LEU A 72 -16.02 8.97 14.11
CA LEU A 72 -16.14 10.19 13.32
C LEU A 72 -14.96 10.34 12.35
N LEU A 73 -13.73 10.14 12.85
CA LEU A 73 -12.51 10.27 12.05
C LEU A 73 -12.47 9.29 10.87
N LEU A 74 -12.70 8.00 11.12
CA LEU A 74 -12.65 6.95 10.10
C LEU A 74 -13.78 7.09 9.07
N THR A 75 -14.98 7.40 9.52
CA THR A 75 -16.12 7.61 8.60
C THR A 75 -15.94 8.86 7.76
N THR A 76 -15.46 9.98 8.33
CA THR A 76 -15.14 11.19 7.56
C THR A 76 -14.05 10.91 6.53
N THR A 77 -13.03 10.14 6.90
CA THR A 77 -11.98 9.71 5.94
C THR A 77 -12.56 8.94 4.76
N LEU A 78 -13.44 7.96 5.01
CA LEU A 78 -14.10 7.22 3.93
C LEU A 78 -15.03 8.10 3.10
N ALA A 79 -15.75 9.02 3.72
CA ALA A 79 -16.59 9.98 2.99
C ALA A 79 -15.75 10.85 2.04
N VAL A 80 -14.62 11.37 2.51
CA VAL A 80 -13.69 12.16 1.69
C VAL A 80 -13.11 11.33 0.54
N LEU A 81 -12.71 10.08 0.80
CA LEU A 81 -12.22 9.17 -0.25
C LEU A 81 -13.32 8.85 -1.27
N ALA A 82 -14.54 8.54 -0.82
CA ALA A 82 -15.67 8.25 -1.71
C ALA A 82 -16.03 9.46 -2.58
N LEU A 83 -16.23 10.62 -1.97
CA LEU A 83 -16.57 11.86 -2.68
C LEU A 83 -15.43 12.31 -3.59
N GLY A 84 -14.18 12.17 -3.15
CA GLY A 84 -13.00 12.47 -3.95
C GLY A 84 -12.89 11.59 -5.21
N ASN A 85 -13.19 10.29 -5.11
CA ASN A 85 -13.26 9.40 -6.27
C ASN A 85 -14.43 9.76 -7.18
N LEU A 86 -15.63 10.02 -6.63
CA LEU A 86 -16.77 10.48 -7.42
C LEU A 86 -16.45 11.78 -8.16
N ALA A 87 -15.88 12.79 -7.47
CA ALA A 87 -15.48 14.05 -8.08
C ALA A 87 -14.40 13.86 -9.16
N SER A 88 -13.47 12.91 -8.95
CA SER A 88 -12.41 12.56 -9.92
C SER A 88 -12.99 12.10 -11.26
N ALA A 89 -14.14 11.43 -11.26
CA ALA A 89 -14.82 11.00 -12.49
C ALA A 89 -15.27 12.18 -13.37
N PHE A 90 -15.50 13.34 -12.78
CA PHE A 90 -15.93 14.57 -13.46
C PHE A 90 -14.79 15.55 -13.71
N ALA A 91 -13.54 15.17 -13.44
CA ALA A 91 -12.38 16.03 -13.65
C ALA A 91 -12.26 16.42 -15.14
N PRO A 92 -12.24 17.73 -15.47
CA PRO A 92 -12.17 18.18 -16.85
C PRO A 92 -10.76 18.06 -17.44
N ASN A 93 -9.73 18.06 -16.60
CA ASN A 93 -8.33 18.00 -17.00
C ASN A 93 -7.46 17.38 -15.89
N TYR A 94 -6.19 17.14 -16.24
CA TYR A 94 -5.21 16.53 -15.35
C TYR A 94 -4.96 17.33 -14.06
N ALA A 95 -4.89 18.66 -14.14
CA ALA A 95 -4.60 19.51 -12.98
C ALA A 95 -5.71 19.40 -11.92
N VAL A 96 -6.98 19.43 -12.34
CA VAL A 96 -8.12 19.25 -11.42
C VAL A 96 -8.12 17.85 -10.82
N LEU A 97 -7.86 16.82 -11.62
CA LEU A 97 -7.75 15.46 -11.11
C LEU A 97 -6.62 15.33 -10.09
N LEU A 98 -5.45 15.93 -10.36
CA LEU A 98 -4.32 15.91 -9.42
C LEU A 98 -4.69 16.58 -8.09
N VAL A 99 -5.30 17.78 -8.12
CA VAL A 99 -5.72 18.50 -6.91
C VAL A 99 -6.72 17.68 -6.09
N LEU A 100 -7.74 17.09 -6.74
CA LEU A 100 -8.72 16.22 -6.09
C LEU A 100 -8.03 15.03 -5.41
N ARG A 101 -7.07 14.39 -6.09
CA ARG A 101 -6.32 13.27 -5.54
C ARG A 101 -5.46 13.67 -4.34
N LEU A 102 -4.74 14.79 -4.45
CA LEU A 102 -3.92 15.27 -3.34
C LEU A 102 -4.78 15.59 -2.12
N ALA A 103 -5.93 16.24 -2.31
CA ALA A 103 -6.86 16.57 -1.24
C ALA A 103 -7.43 15.30 -0.57
N MET A 104 -7.91 14.33 -1.34
CA MET A 104 -8.49 13.11 -0.76
C MET A 104 -7.43 12.22 -0.10
N LEU A 105 -6.22 12.11 -0.66
CA LEU A 105 -5.17 11.25 -0.12
C LEU A 105 -4.50 11.85 1.12
N SER A 106 -4.47 13.18 1.28
CA SER A 106 -4.01 13.81 2.51
C SER A 106 -4.81 13.35 3.74
N VAL A 107 -6.12 13.12 3.56
CA VAL A 107 -7.01 12.57 4.59
C VAL A 107 -6.96 11.04 4.61
N GLY A 108 -6.84 10.40 3.44
CA GLY A 108 -6.77 8.94 3.29
C GLY A 108 -5.62 8.28 4.07
N ALA A 109 -4.51 9.00 4.27
CA ALA A 109 -3.37 8.58 5.08
C ALA A 109 -3.72 8.15 6.51
N LEU A 110 -4.81 8.68 7.05
CA LEU A 110 -5.28 8.39 8.40
C LEU A 110 -5.88 7.00 8.54
N TYR A 111 -6.51 6.47 7.48
CA TYR A 111 -7.43 5.35 7.65
C TYR A 111 -6.77 4.13 8.29
N THR A 112 -5.72 3.60 7.69
CA THR A 112 -5.09 2.35 8.12
C THR A 112 -4.55 2.38 9.55
N PRO A 113 -3.75 3.37 9.99
CA PRO A 113 -3.26 3.41 11.36
C PRO A 113 -4.37 3.67 12.37
N GLN A 114 -5.40 4.43 12.02
CA GLN A 114 -6.51 4.71 12.91
C GLN A 114 -7.50 3.53 13.01
N ALA A 115 -7.65 2.75 11.95
CA ALA A 115 -8.40 1.49 11.99
C ALA A 115 -7.75 0.47 12.96
N ALA A 116 -6.41 0.36 12.92
CA ALA A 116 -5.67 -0.44 13.90
C ALA A 116 -5.88 0.06 15.35
N GLY A 117 -5.85 1.39 15.54
CA GLY A 117 -6.15 2.00 16.84
C GLY A 117 -7.57 1.73 17.32
N ALA A 118 -8.56 1.76 16.41
CA ALA A 118 -9.95 1.42 16.74
C ALA A 118 -10.10 -0.05 17.16
N VAL A 119 -9.44 -0.99 16.47
CA VAL A 119 -9.40 -2.41 16.85
C VAL A 119 -8.88 -2.58 18.28
N ALA A 120 -7.82 -1.87 18.67
CA ALA A 120 -7.25 -1.95 20.00
C ALA A 120 -8.24 -1.51 21.11
N LEU A 121 -9.24 -0.68 20.77
CA LEU A 121 -10.25 -0.18 21.70
C LEU A 121 -11.51 -1.04 21.76
N ILE A 122 -11.84 -1.79 20.70
CA ILE A 122 -13.12 -2.54 20.61
C ILE A 122 -12.94 -4.06 20.84
N VAL A 123 -11.68 -4.55 20.82
CA VAL A 123 -11.38 -6.00 20.87
C VAL A 123 -10.51 -6.30 22.10
N PRO A 124 -10.78 -7.41 22.83
CA PRO A 124 -9.95 -7.85 23.94
C PRO A 124 -8.49 -8.06 23.53
N PRO A 125 -7.51 -7.86 24.47
CA PRO A 125 -6.07 -7.93 24.17
C PRO A 125 -5.65 -9.20 23.44
N GLU A 126 -6.23 -10.36 23.81
CA GLU A 126 -5.91 -11.68 23.28
C GLU A 126 -6.27 -11.83 21.78
N SER A 127 -7.27 -11.08 21.32
CA SER A 127 -7.77 -11.17 19.95
C SER A 127 -7.31 -10.00 19.04
N ARG A 128 -6.56 -9.03 19.58
CA ARG A 128 -6.16 -7.82 18.85
C ARG A 128 -5.30 -8.12 17.63
N GLY A 129 -4.31 -8.99 17.78
CA GLY A 129 -3.39 -9.32 16.70
C GLY A 129 -4.10 -9.92 15.49
N GLY A 130 -4.93 -10.93 15.71
CA GLY A 130 -5.72 -11.57 14.66
C GLY A 130 -6.71 -10.61 13.99
N THR A 131 -7.39 -9.76 14.81
CA THR A 131 -8.35 -8.78 14.26
C THR A 131 -7.64 -7.68 13.47
N MET A 132 -6.48 -7.20 13.90
CA MET A 132 -5.68 -6.24 13.11
C MET A 132 -5.23 -6.85 11.79
N ALA A 133 -4.74 -8.09 11.81
CA ALA A 133 -4.37 -8.81 10.59
C ALA A 133 -5.56 -8.92 9.64
N TYR A 134 -6.75 -9.27 10.14
CA TYR A 134 -7.98 -9.32 9.36
C TYR A 134 -8.33 -7.96 8.74
N VAL A 135 -8.23 -6.86 9.49
CA VAL A 135 -8.49 -5.51 8.98
C VAL A 135 -7.47 -5.12 7.90
N PHE A 136 -6.20 -5.53 8.04
CA PHE A 136 -5.18 -5.27 7.03
C PHE A 136 -5.31 -6.13 5.76
N LEU A 137 -6.07 -7.23 5.78
CA LEU A 137 -6.43 -7.96 4.57
C LEU A 137 -7.10 -7.07 3.52
N GLY A 138 -7.76 -5.97 3.94
CA GLY A 138 -8.34 -5.00 3.02
C GLY A 138 -7.33 -4.48 2.00
N TRP A 139 -6.06 -4.25 2.37
CA TRP A 139 -5.00 -3.88 1.44
C TRP A 139 -4.66 -4.99 0.43
N SER A 140 -4.56 -6.23 0.89
CA SER A 140 -4.32 -7.37 0.00
C SER A 140 -5.48 -7.56 -0.98
N LEU A 141 -6.72 -7.39 -0.50
CA LEU A 141 -7.92 -7.43 -1.34
C LEU A 141 -7.96 -6.25 -2.33
N ALA A 142 -7.49 -5.05 -1.92
CA ALA A 142 -7.39 -3.90 -2.84
C ALA A 142 -6.49 -4.20 -4.03
N VAL A 143 -5.37 -4.88 -3.81
CA VAL A 143 -4.46 -5.29 -4.90
C VAL A 143 -5.06 -6.47 -5.69
N ALA A 144 -5.60 -7.48 -5.00
CA ALA A 144 -6.08 -8.72 -5.64
C ALA A 144 -7.40 -8.55 -6.40
N LEU A 145 -8.28 -7.67 -5.95
CA LEU A 145 -9.62 -7.45 -6.51
C LEU A 145 -9.84 -6.00 -6.94
N GLY A 146 -9.40 -5.04 -6.13
CA GLY A 146 -9.66 -3.61 -6.34
C GLY A 146 -8.96 -3.09 -7.60
N VAL A 147 -7.66 -3.33 -7.78
CA VAL A 147 -6.93 -2.91 -8.98
C VAL A 147 -7.42 -3.63 -10.24
N PRO A 148 -7.61 -4.97 -10.26
CA PRO A 148 -8.24 -5.64 -11.39
C PRO A 148 -9.63 -5.10 -11.74
N LEU A 149 -10.46 -4.80 -10.73
CA LEU A 149 -11.77 -4.20 -10.95
C LEU A 149 -11.65 -2.81 -11.61
N VAL A 150 -10.71 -1.99 -11.18
CA VAL A 150 -10.42 -0.69 -11.79
C VAL A 150 -9.97 -0.85 -13.23
N THR A 151 -9.04 -1.78 -13.51
CA THR A 151 -8.56 -2.08 -14.87
C THR A 151 -9.71 -2.54 -15.77
N PHE A 152 -10.53 -3.46 -15.28
CA PHE A 152 -11.70 -3.96 -16.01
C PHE A 152 -12.74 -2.85 -16.27
N ALA A 153 -13.04 -2.02 -15.26
CA ALA A 153 -13.97 -0.92 -15.41
C ALA A 153 -13.43 0.14 -16.38
N ALA A 154 -12.13 0.45 -16.34
CA ALA A 154 -11.52 1.40 -17.24
C ALA A 154 -11.60 0.93 -18.71
N ASP A 155 -11.39 -0.36 -18.98
CA ASP A 155 -11.49 -0.96 -20.30
C ASP A 155 -12.93 -0.90 -20.89
N HIS A 156 -13.97 -1.09 -20.04
CA HIS A 156 -15.35 -1.20 -20.49
C HIS A 156 -16.15 0.12 -20.46
N VAL A 157 -15.95 0.94 -19.43
CA VAL A 157 -16.71 2.19 -19.19
C VAL A 157 -15.81 3.41 -19.04
N GLY A 158 -14.53 3.26 -19.37
CA GLY A 158 -13.52 4.31 -19.31
C GLY A 158 -13.06 4.64 -17.87
N TRP A 159 -11.97 5.40 -17.76
CA TRP A 159 -11.38 5.80 -16.49
C TRP A 159 -12.34 6.57 -15.56
N ARG A 160 -13.28 7.33 -16.15
CA ARG A 160 -14.33 8.02 -15.38
C ARG A 160 -15.28 7.04 -14.71
N GLY A 161 -15.71 5.99 -15.41
CA GLY A 161 -16.53 4.92 -14.86
C GLY A 161 -15.79 4.12 -13.80
N ALA A 162 -14.50 3.91 -13.95
CA ALA A 162 -13.67 3.26 -12.92
C ALA A 162 -13.65 4.09 -11.62
N TYR A 163 -13.46 5.41 -11.68
CA TYR A 163 -13.55 6.27 -10.49
C TYR A 163 -14.94 6.30 -9.87
N LEU A 164 -16.01 6.31 -10.68
CA LEU A 164 -17.39 6.18 -10.16
C LEU A 164 -17.58 4.86 -9.40
N THR A 165 -17.10 3.76 -9.94
CA THR A 165 -17.17 2.44 -9.30
C THR A 165 -16.48 2.45 -7.92
N VAL A 166 -15.25 2.95 -7.85
CA VAL A 166 -14.52 3.07 -6.57
C VAL A 166 -15.25 4.00 -5.59
N GLY A 167 -15.78 5.11 -6.08
CA GLY A 167 -16.54 6.07 -5.27
C GLY A 167 -17.82 5.45 -4.69
N CYS A 168 -18.58 4.69 -5.49
CA CYS A 168 -19.79 3.99 -5.03
C CYS A 168 -19.46 2.93 -3.97
N ILE A 169 -18.42 2.12 -4.18
CA ILE A 169 -17.95 1.15 -3.17
C ILE A 169 -17.50 1.89 -1.90
N GLY A 170 -16.86 3.05 -2.05
CA GLY A 170 -16.48 3.92 -0.94
C GLY A 170 -17.68 4.41 -0.13
N LEU A 171 -18.78 4.83 -0.78
CA LEU A 171 -20.02 5.23 -0.09
C LEU A 171 -20.65 4.07 0.67
N ILE A 172 -20.70 2.87 0.07
CA ILE A 172 -21.21 1.68 0.75
C ILE A 172 -20.37 1.39 2.00
N SER A 173 -19.04 1.43 1.88
CA SER A 173 -18.13 1.21 3.01
C SER A 173 -18.26 2.27 4.08
N PHE A 174 -18.46 3.54 3.71
CA PHE A 174 -18.76 4.63 4.64
C PHE A 174 -20.05 4.35 5.45
N ILE A 175 -21.13 3.98 4.78
CA ILE A 175 -22.43 3.67 5.42
C ILE A 175 -22.27 2.48 6.37
N LEU A 176 -21.62 1.41 5.92
CA LEU A 176 -21.40 0.22 6.74
C LEU A 176 -20.55 0.54 7.98
N LEU A 177 -19.50 1.34 7.84
CA LEU A 177 -18.66 1.72 8.96
C LEU A 177 -19.41 2.62 9.94
N TRP A 178 -20.17 3.59 9.44
CA TRP A 178 -21.00 4.47 10.27
C TRP A 178 -22.01 3.68 11.10
N LEU A 179 -22.63 2.65 10.53
CA LEU A 179 -23.64 1.84 11.22
C LEU A 179 -23.02 0.83 12.21
N ARG A 180 -21.78 0.38 12.01
CA ARG A 180 -21.19 -0.74 12.74
C ARG A 180 -20.11 -0.36 13.75
N LEU A 181 -19.40 0.74 13.55
CA LEU A 181 -18.37 1.17 14.50
C LEU A 181 -19.02 1.95 15.66
N PRO A 182 -18.80 1.56 16.93
CA PRO A 182 -19.31 2.29 18.07
C PRO A 182 -18.65 3.67 18.20
N GLY A 183 -19.37 4.65 18.72
CA GLY A 183 -18.84 5.97 19.08
C GLY A 183 -18.14 5.97 20.44
N GLY A 184 -17.50 7.11 20.78
CA GLY A 184 -16.82 7.30 22.07
C GLY A 184 -15.42 6.67 22.12
N LEU A 185 -14.84 6.32 20.98
CA LEU A 185 -13.51 5.70 20.88
C LEU A 185 -12.42 6.77 20.78
N THR A 186 -11.81 7.13 21.91
CA THR A 186 -10.66 8.05 21.97
C THR A 186 -9.38 7.32 22.39
N ALA A 187 -8.25 7.72 21.84
CA ALA A 187 -6.94 7.19 22.20
C ALA A 187 -6.01 8.28 22.77
N ALA A 188 -5.02 7.88 23.55
CA ALA A 188 -4.02 8.78 24.09
C ALA A 188 -3.19 9.43 22.94
N PRO A 189 -2.90 10.75 23.00
CA PRO A 189 -2.13 11.44 22.00
C PRO A 189 -0.66 10.99 22.00
N VAL A 190 -0.07 10.87 20.80
CA VAL A 190 1.38 10.60 20.64
C VAL A 190 2.17 11.89 20.95
N SER A 191 3.17 11.83 21.82
CA SER A 191 3.96 12.99 22.23
C SER A 191 5.13 13.26 21.26
N LEU A 192 5.54 14.53 21.12
CA LEU A 192 6.74 14.90 20.35
C LEU A 192 8.03 14.26 20.90
N ARG A 193 8.08 13.98 22.21
CA ARG A 193 9.21 13.29 22.83
C ARG A 193 9.37 11.86 22.30
N THR A 194 8.26 11.17 22.06
CA THR A 194 8.25 9.82 21.48
C THR A 194 8.83 9.84 20.05
N TRP A 195 8.47 10.83 19.24
CA TRP A 195 9.04 11.00 17.90
C TRP A 195 10.55 11.28 17.93
N ALA A 196 11.01 12.14 18.86
CA ALA A 196 12.43 12.42 19.02
C ALA A 196 13.22 11.17 19.47
N ALA A 197 12.65 10.32 20.32
CA ALA A 197 13.26 9.06 20.74
C ALA A 197 13.42 8.07 19.57
N VAL A 198 12.40 7.95 18.71
CA VAL A 198 12.47 7.16 17.46
C VAL A 198 13.60 7.66 16.55
N GLY A 199 13.70 8.98 16.34
CA GLY A 199 14.73 9.59 15.48
C GLY A 199 16.17 9.42 15.99
N ARG A 200 16.36 9.08 17.28
CA ARG A 200 17.69 8.82 17.88
C ARG A 200 18.05 7.33 17.90
N ASN A 201 17.10 6.45 17.64
CA ASN A 201 17.33 5.01 17.68
C ASN A 201 17.82 4.49 16.31
N ARG A 202 19.13 4.31 16.16
CA ARG A 202 19.76 3.86 14.89
C ARG A 202 19.17 2.55 14.37
N ARG A 203 18.84 1.61 15.27
CA ARG A 203 18.25 0.32 14.88
C ARG A 203 16.87 0.51 14.24
N ILE A 204 16.01 1.35 14.82
CA ILE A 204 14.70 1.68 14.25
C ILE A 204 14.87 2.36 12.90
N LEU A 205 15.79 3.35 12.78
CA LEU A 205 16.06 4.04 11.52
C LEU A 205 16.53 3.10 10.42
N THR A 206 17.38 2.11 10.74
CA THR A 206 17.82 1.08 9.78
C THR A 206 16.65 0.22 9.32
N LEU A 207 15.78 -0.21 10.23
CA LEU A 207 14.58 -0.99 9.88
C LEU A 207 13.60 -0.20 9.00
N LEU A 208 13.42 1.09 9.29
CA LEU A 208 12.64 2.00 8.44
C LEU A 208 13.27 2.19 7.05
N GLY A 209 14.59 2.31 6.99
CA GLY A 209 15.33 2.35 5.73
C GLY A 209 15.12 1.10 4.87
N VAL A 210 15.12 -0.08 5.49
CA VAL A 210 14.79 -1.35 4.80
C VAL A 210 13.37 -1.29 4.23
N SER A 211 12.37 -0.83 5.01
CA SER A 211 11.00 -0.69 4.52
C SER A 211 10.89 0.25 3.32
N SER A 212 11.61 1.38 3.36
CA SER A 212 11.67 2.34 2.25
C SER A 212 12.26 1.72 0.98
N LEU A 213 13.39 1.01 1.09
CA LEU A 213 14.04 0.36 -0.04
C LEU A 213 13.19 -0.76 -0.64
N GLN A 214 12.56 -1.61 0.20
CA GLN A 214 11.66 -2.65 -0.26
C GLN A 214 10.50 -2.06 -1.08
N THR A 215 9.90 -0.96 -0.60
CA THR A 215 8.81 -0.31 -1.30
C THR A 215 9.31 0.43 -2.55
N SER A 216 10.43 1.14 -2.47
CA SER A 216 11.01 1.81 -3.64
C SER A 216 11.30 0.81 -4.76
N GLY A 217 11.96 -0.29 -4.46
CA GLY A 217 12.29 -1.31 -5.45
C GLY A 217 11.06 -1.82 -6.19
N GLN A 218 10.01 -2.21 -5.49
CA GLN A 218 8.81 -2.72 -6.17
C GLN A 218 8.04 -1.65 -6.95
N PHE A 219 7.94 -0.40 -6.47
CA PHE A 219 7.17 0.65 -7.12
C PHE A 219 7.85 1.22 -8.37
N VAL A 220 9.12 0.94 -8.63
CA VAL A 220 9.76 1.19 -9.93
C VAL A 220 9.00 0.47 -11.06
N VAL A 221 8.56 -0.77 -10.82
CA VAL A 221 7.81 -1.56 -11.79
C VAL A 221 6.29 -1.41 -11.56
N PHE A 222 5.83 -1.52 -10.30
CA PHE A 222 4.41 -1.64 -9.97
C PHE A 222 3.57 -0.45 -10.45
N THR A 223 4.08 0.77 -10.38
CA THR A 223 3.36 1.97 -10.84
C THR A 223 3.04 1.90 -12.33
N PHE A 224 3.97 1.40 -13.13
CA PHE A 224 3.86 1.32 -14.59
C PHE A 224 3.61 -0.13 -15.07
N PHE A 225 3.08 -0.96 -14.20
CA PHE A 225 2.95 -2.40 -14.41
C PHE A 225 2.17 -2.75 -15.68
N GLY A 226 0.99 -2.15 -15.88
CA GLY A 226 0.19 -2.32 -17.10
C GLY A 226 0.93 -1.87 -18.36
N PRO A 227 1.36 -0.60 -18.47
CA PRO A 227 2.14 -0.11 -19.60
C PRO A 227 3.43 -0.90 -19.88
N LEU A 228 4.13 -1.36 -18.85
CA LEU A 228 5.32 -2.21 -19.03
C LEU A 228 4.95 -3.58 -19.59
N LEU A 229 3.89 -4.23 -19.10
CA LEU A 229 3.40 -5.49 -19.63
C LEU A 229 2.99 -5.34 -21.10
N THR A 230 2.19 -4.33 -21.42
CA THR A 230 1.79 -4.07 -22.81
C THR A 230 3.02 -3.81 -23.71
N GLY A 231 3.94 -2.96 -23.28
CA GLY A 231 5.13 -2.61 -24.06
C GLY A 231 6.11 -3.77 -24.26
N LEU A 232 6.22 -4.68 -23.28
CA LEU A 232 7.16 -5.80 -23.33
C LEU A 232 6.57 -7.07 -23.96
N THR A 233 5.25 -7.29 -23.85
CA THR A 233 4.61 -8.55 -24.24
C THR A 233 3.41 -8.40 -25.17
N GLY A 234 2.91 -7.17 -25.35
CA GLY A 234 1.65 -6.92 -26.05
C GLY A 234 0.39 -7.25 -25.23
N ALA A 235 0.53 -7.45 -23.92
CA ALA A 235 -0.59 -7.81 -23.04
C ALA A 235 -1.71 -6.78 -23.08
N GLY A 236 -2.95 -7.29 -23.15
CA GLY A 236 -4.17 -6.49 -23.11
C GLY A 236 -4.71 -6.29 -21.68
N PRO A 237 -5.83 -5.53 -21.52
CA PRO A 237 -6.41 -5.20 -20.21
C PRO A 237 -6.77 -6.43 -19.37
N ARG A 238 -7.28 -7.51 -19.99
CA ARG A 238 -7.64 -8.75 -19.28
C ARG A 238 -6.42 -9.45 -18.68
N GLU A 239 -5.33 -9.49 -19.43
CA GLU A 239 -4.06 -10.11 -19.01
C GLU A 239 -3.42 -9.27 -17.90
N ILE A 240 -3.46 -7.95 -18.00
CA ILE A 240 -2.99 -7.03 -16.96
C ILE A 240 -3.80 -7.22 -15.67
N ALA A 241 -5.14 -7.26 -15.77
CA ALA A 241 -6.00 -7.49 -14.61
C ALA A 241 -5.71 -8.85 -13.94
N LEU A 242 -5.51 -9.91 -14.76
CA LEU A 242 -5.13 -11.23 -14.26
C LEU A 242 -3.81 -11.20 -13.49
N VAL A 243 -2.78 -10.52 -14.00
CA VAL A 243 -1.46 -10.46 -13.36
C VAL A 243 -1.52 -9.65 -12.05
N PHE A 244 -2.31 -8.56 -11.99
CA PHE A 244 -2.59 -7.88 -10.72
C PHE A 244 -3.32 -8.78 -9.71
N ALA A 245 -4.29 -9.59 -10.16
CA ALA A 245 -4.98 -10.54 -9.30
C ALA A 245 -4.02 -11.61 -8.77
N ILE A 246 -3.17 -12.18 -9.62
CA ILE A 246 -2.12 -13.13 -9.23
C ILE A 246 -1.22 -12.50 -8.16
N TYR A 247 -0.72 -11.28 -8.40
CA TYR A 247 0.11 -10.56 -7.44
C TYR A 247 -0.57 -10.39 -6.06
N GLY A 248 -1.83 -9.96 -6.06
CA GLY A 248 -2.58 -9.74 -4.82
C GLY A 248 -2.92 -11.02 -4.08
N VAL A 249 -3.37 -12.07 -4.78
CA VAL A 249 -3.67 -13.39 -4.19
C VAL A 249 -2.41 -14.02 -3.62
N CYS A 250 -1.30 -14.00 -4.36
CA CYS A 250 -0.02 -14.50 -3.86
C CYS A 250 0.47 -13.67 -2.66
N GLY A 251 0.25 -12.34 -2.65
CA GLY A 251 0.56 -11.49 -1.50
C GLY A 251 -0.22 -11.88 -0.24
N PHE A 252 -1.50 -12.20 -0.39
CA PHE A 252 -2.31 -12.74 0.71
C PHE A 252 -1.75 -14.08 1.21
N VAL A 253 -1.52 -15.02 0.31
CA VAL A 253 -0.98 -16.36 0.65
C VAL A 253 0.38 -16.23 1.35
N GLY A 254 1.28 -15.42 0.79
CA GLY A 254 2.59 -15.16 1.39
C GLY A 254 2.50 -14.58 2.81
N ASN A 255 1.57 -13.65 3.05
CA ASN A 255 1.36 -13.06 4.37
C ASN A 255 0.80 -14.09 5.37
N VAL A 256 -0.11 -14.97 4.94
CA VAL A 256 -0.61 -16.07 5.77
C VAL A 256 0.51 -17.05 6.13
N ILE A 257 1.37 -17.42 5.16
CA ILE A 257 2.52 -18.29 5.42
C ILE A 257 3.47 -17.61 6.41
N ALA A 258 3.83 -16.34 6.19
CA ALA A 258 4.72 -15.60 7.07
C ALA A 258 4.20 -15.54 8.51
N SER A 259 2.90 -15.31 8.69
CA SER A 259 2.28 -15.26 10.03
C SER A 259 2.33 -16.59 10.77
N ARG A 260 2.39 -17.72 10.07
CA ARG A 260 2.49 -19.06 10.68
C ARG A 260 3.91 -19.47 11.03
N ILE A 261 4.89 -19.04 10.24
CA ILE A 261 6.27 -19.47 10.43
C ILE A 261 7.07 -18.52 11.34
N VAL A 262 6.61 -17.28 11.53
CA VAL A 262 7.34 -16.25 12.28
C VAL A 262 7.63 -16.66 13.73
N ASP A 263 6.71 -17.35 14.39
CA ASP A 263 6.88 -17.77 15.78
C ASP A 263 8.01 -18.81 15.95
N GLY A 264 8.18 -19.70 14.97
CA GLY A 264 9.24 -20.72 14.99
C GLY A 264 10.58 -20.23 14.43
N TRP A 265 10.55 -19.43 13.36
CA TRP A 265 11.76 -18.98 12.64
C TRP A 265 12.29 -17.63 13.10
N GLY A 266 11.45 -16.86 13.78
CA GLY A 266 11.72 -15.47 14.16
C GLY A 266 11.51 -14.47 13.02
N ALA A 267 11.15 -13.24 13.39
CA ALA A 267 10.80 -12.18 12.46
C ALA A 267 11.91 -11.83 11.44
N TYR A 268 13.18 -12.00 11.85
CA TYR A 268 14.32 -11.73 10.98
C TYR A 268 14.41 -12.71 9.80
N ARG A 269 14.49 -14.01 10.08
CA ARG A 269 14.62 -15.04 9.03
C ARG A 269 13.44 -15.00 8.10
N THR A 270 12.24 -14.81 8.65
CA THR A 270 11.00 -14.68 7.90
C THR A 270 11.05 -13.42 7.00
N SER A 271 11.48 -12.27 7.52
CA SER A 271 11.66 -11.04 6.72
C SER A 271 12.67 -11.23 5.58
N ALA A 272 13.81 -11.89 5.86
CA ALA A 272 14.84 -12.15 4.85
C ALA A 272 14.31 -13.07 3.73
N LEU A 273 13.62 -14.16 4.08
CA LEU A 273 13.01 -15.08 3.12
C LEU A 273 12.04 -14.35 2.17
N PHE A 274 11.09 -13.61 2.72
CA PHE A 274 10.08 -12.94 1.89
C PHE A 274 10.63 -11.76 1.09
N THR A 275 11.67 -11.08 1.60
CA THR A 275 12.42 -10.09 0.79
C THR A 275 13.18 -10.78 -0.34
N ALA A 276 13.77 -11.95 -0.10
CA ALA A 276 14.43 -12.74 -1.14
C ALA A 276 13.46 -13.25 -2.22
N LEU A 277 12.25 -13.69 -1.82
CA LEU A 277 11.18 -14.05 -2.77
C LEU A 277 10.75 -12.86 -3.62
N MET A 278 10.59 -11.68 -3.00
CA MET A 278 10.25 -10.47 -3.72
C MET A 278 11.36 -10.10 -4.73
N LEU A 279 12.63 -10.19 -4.32
CA LEU A 279 13.78 -9.98 -5.20
C LEU A 279 13.81 -11.01 -6.34
N ALA A 280 13.64 -12.30 -6.04
CA ALA A 280 13.66 -13.37 -7.05
C ALA A 280 12.52 -13.18 -8.07
N GLY A 281 11.33 -12.79 -7.63
CA GLY A 281 10.21 -12.51 -8.52
C GLY A 281 10.47 -11.31 -9.44
N ILE A 282 11.00 -10.21 -8.91
CA ILE A 282 11.33 -9.02 -9.72
C ILE A 282 12.53 -9.30 -10.66
N ALA A 283 13.53 -10.02 -10.21
CA ALA A 283 14.61 -10.46 -11.08
C ALA A 283 14.07 -11.36 -12.21
N GLY A 284 13.22 -12.33 -11.86
CA GLY A 284 12.53 -13.17 -12.85
C GLY A 284 11.73 -12.34 -13.87
N TRP A 285 11.01 -11.30 -13.43
CA TRP A 285 10.36 -10.34 -14.32
C TRP A 285 11.35 -9.67 -15.27
N ALA A 286 12.48 -9.17 -14.75
CA ALA A 286 13.48 -8.46 -15.55
C ALA A 286 14.12 -9.36 -16.62
N PHE A 287 14.48 -10.60 -16.27
CA PHE A 287 15.11 -11.55 -17.19
C PHE A 287 14.12 -12.20 -18.16
N ALA A 288 12.84 -12.29 -17.79
CA ALA A 288 11.80 -12.88 -18.64
C ALA A 288 11.10 -11.87 -19.56
N ALA A 289 11.61 -10.64 -19.66
CA ALA A 289 11.02 -9.59 -20.46
C ALA A 289 10.75 -10.05 -21.92
N GLY A 290 9.49 -9.90 -22.37
CA GLY A 290 9.01 -10.41 -23.66
C GLY A 290 8.28 -11.75 -23.59
N HIS A 291 8.30 -12.48 -22.45
CA HIS A 291 7.65 -13.77 -22.29
C HIS A 291 6.55 -13.68 -21.23
N PHE A 292 5.32 -13.36 -21.63
CA PHE A 292 4.18 -13.09 -20.73
C PHE A 292 4.01 -14.15 -19.63
N ALA A 293 3.96 -15.44 -19.98
CA ALA A 293 3.70 -16.52 -19.02
C ALA A 293 4.79 -16.59 -17.93
N VAL A 294 6.07 -16.41 -18.31
CA VAL A 294 7.20 -16.41 -17.37
C VAL A 294 7.18 -15.16 -16.49
N MET A 295 6.85 -14.00 -17.07
CA MET A 295 6.66 -12.76 -16.32
C MET A 295 5.52 -12.88 -15.33
N ALA A 296 4.38 -13.48 -15.68
CA ALA A 296 3.26 -13.71 -14.79
C ALA A 296 3.63 -14.68 -13.63
N ALA A 297 4.39 -15.75 -13.92
CA ALA A 297 4.91 -16.65 -12.88
C ALA A 297 5.90 -15.92 -11.94
N ALA A 298 6.76 -15.07 -12.48
CA ALA A 298 7.67 -14.25 -11.70
C ALA A 298 6.91 -13.27 -10.78
N VAL A 299 5.79 -12.70 -11.26
CA VAL A 299 4.90 -11.84 -10.45
C VAL A 299 4.23 -12.62 -9.33
N ALA A 300 3.88 -13.89 -9.52
CA ALA A 300 3.38 -14.73 -8.43
C ALA A 300 4.41 -14.86 -7.29
N VAL A 301 5.67 -15.09 -7.63
CA VAL A 301 6.77 -15.17 -6.65
C VAL A 301 7.01 -13.82 -5.98
N TRP A 302 7.01 -12.72 -6.74
CA TRP A 302 7.09 -11.37 -6.20
C TRP A 302 5.94 -11.06 -5.25
N GLY A 303 4.72 -11.41 -5.62
CA GLY A 303 3.52 -11.24 -4.79
C GLY A 303 3.65 -11.94 -3.45
N LEU A 304 4.12 -13.20 -3.40
CA LEU A 304 4.37 -13.91 -2.14
C LEU A 304 5.25 -13.10 -1.17
N GLY A 305 6.24 -12.39 -1.70
CA GLY A 305 7.16 -11.57 -0.88
C GLY A 305 6.57 -10.27 -0.37
N PHE A 306 5.69 -9.62 -1.11
CA PHE A 306 5.25 -8.24 -0.88
C PHE A 306 4.61 -7.99 0.49
N ALA A 307 3.43 -8.58 0.73
CA ALA A 307 2.66 -8.32 1.95
C ALA A 307 3.37 -8.89 3.19
N ALA A 308 4.00 -10.04 3.03
CA ALA A 308 4.75 -10.71 4.09
C ALA A 308 5.97 -9.90 4.55
N SER A 309 6.75 -9.34 3.62
CA SER A 309 7.90 -8.47 3.95
C SER A 309 7.45 -7.27 4.77
N ASN A 310 6.35 -6.60 4.37
CA ASN A 310 5.83 -5.45 5.09
C ASN A 310 5.37 -5.82 6.51
N SER A 311 4.61 -6.91 6.66
CA SER A 311 4.17 -7.39 7.97
C SER A 311 5.35 -7.74 8.88
N MET A 312 6.37 -8.39 8.33
CA MET A 312 7.56 -8.76 9.11
C MET A 312 8.39 -7.54 9.53
N GLN A 313 8.45 -6.48 8.74
CA GLN A 313 9.08 -5.23 9.15
C GLN A 313 8.34 -4.58 10.32
N GLN A 314 7.00 -4.62 10.33
CA GLN A 314 6.24 -4.12 11.47
C GLN A 314 6.54 -4.93 12.74
N VAL A 315 6.59 -6.27 12.65
CA VAL A 315 6.96 -7.14 13.77
C VAL A 315 8.37 -6.80 14.29
N ARG A 316 9.35 -6.61 13.37
CA ARG A 316 10.73 -6.24 13.73
C ARG A 316 10.80 -4.88 14.42
N LEU A 317 10.03 -3.90 13.98
CA LEU A 317 9.97 -2.57 14.59
C LEU A 317 9.39 -2.63 16.00
N VAL A 318 8.29 -3.36 16.21
CA VAL A 318 7.67 -3.55 17.52
C VAL A 318 8.61 -4.27 18.49
N THR A 319 9.33 -5.29 18.01
CA THR A 319 10.28 -6.05 18.86
C THR A 319 11.60 -5.32 19.09
N ALA A 320 11.95 -4.34 18.25
CA ALA A 320 13.16 -3.54 18.45
C ALA A 320 13.08 -2.64 19.69
N ASP A 321 11.91 -2.02 19.91
CA ASP A 321 11.60 -1.23 21.11
C ASP A 321 10.08 -1.23 21.36
N PRO A 322 9.59 -2.09 22.28
CA PRO A 322 8.16 -2.18 22.59
C PRO A 322 7.55 -0.88 23.13
N MET A 323 8.35 -0.05 23.81
CA MET A 323 7.86 1.25 24.34
C MET A 323 7.60 2.26 23.24
N LEU A 324 8.26 2.14 22.10
CA LEU A 324 8.12 3.01 20.94
C LEU A 324 7.23 2.38 19.85
N ALA A 325 6.64 1.20 20.06
CA ALA A 325 5.95 0.41 19.05
C ALA A 325 4.89 1.21 18.27
N GLY A 326 4.03 1.97 18.96
CA GLY A 326 2.98 2.76 18.29
C GLY A 326 3.54 3.84 17.35
N ALA A 327 4.60 4.54 17.76
CA ALA A 327 5.24 5.56 16.97
C ALA A 327 6.02 4.95 15.78
N THR A 328 6.73 3.85 16.00
CA THR A 328 7.53 3.18 14.96
C THR A 328 6.67 2.58 13.86
N VAL A 329 5.54 1.96 14.20
CA VAL A 329 4.58 1.43 13.21
C VAL A 329 3.93 2.55 12.41
N SER A 330 3.56 3.66 13.07
CA SER A 330 3.02 4.84 12.37
C SER A 330 4.06 5.44 11.40
N LEU A 331 5.31 5.58 11.83
CA LEU A 331 6.39 6.11 10.99
C LEU A 331 6.73 5.14 9.85
N ASN A 332 6.64 3.83 10.08
CA ASN A 332 6.80 2.83 9.00
C ASN A 332 5.81 3.07 7.87
N THR A 333 4.55 3.39 8.19
CA THR A 333 3.56 3.71 7.16
C THR A 333 3.99 4.92 6.31
N SER A 334 4.49 5.99 6.95
CA SER A 334 5.01 7.16 6.21
C SER A 334 6.21 6.80 5.34
N VAL A 335 7.12 6.01 5.86
CA VAL A 335 8.35 5.58 5.15
C VAL A 335 8.03 4.65 3.97
N LEU A 336 7.00 3.82 4.06
CA LEU A 336 6.48 3.06 2.92
C LEU A 336 6.06 3.99 1.77
N TYR A 337 5.36 5.09 2.09
CA TYR A 337 4.96 6.07 1.07
C TYR A 337 6.14 6.89 0.52
N VAL A 338 7.19 7.15 1.32
CA VAL A 338 8.45 7.69 0.79
C VAL A 338 9.02 6.74 -0.26
N GLY A 339 9.12 5.45 0.07
CA GLY A 339 9.58 4.44 -0.87
C GLY A 339 8.73 4.37 -2.13
N GLN A 340 7.40 4.41 -1.98
CA GLN A 340 6.47 4.45 -3.12
C GLN A 340 6.69 5.67 -4.01
N ALA A 341 6.86 6.85 -3.44
CA ALA A 341 7.11 8.08 -4.21
C ALA A 341 8.44 8.00 -4.98
N ILE A 342 9.52 7.57 -4.32
CA ILE A 342 10.85 7.41 -4.94
C ILE A 342 10.79 6.37 -6.07
N GLY A 343 10.25 5.18 -5.81
CA GLY A 343 10.14 4.11 -6.79
C GLY A 343 9.30 4.51 -8.00
N SER A 344 8.13 5.13 -7.75
CA SER A 344 7.22 5.60 -8.78
C SER A 344 7.85 6.69 -9.66
N ALA A 345 8.54 7.66 -9.07
CA ALA A 345 9.24 8.72 -9.81
C ALA A 345 10.38 8.14 -10.66
N LEU A 346 11.19 7.25 -10.10
CA LEU A 346 12.28 6.58 -10.80
C LEU A 346 11.76 5.72 -11.95
N GLY A 347 10.74 4.91 -11.71
CA GLY A 347 10.08 4.10 -12.74
C GLY A 347 9.52 4.95 -13.88
N GLY A 348 8.90 6.10 -13.55
CA GLY A 348 8.37 7.04 -14.53
C GLY A 348 9.43 7.68 -15.42
N THR A 349 10.60 8.03 -14.86
CA THR A 349 11.71 8.58 -15.66
C THR A 349 12.29 7.55 -16.63
N LEU A 350 12.45 6.31 -16.18
CA LEU A 350 12.91 5.21 -17.03
C LEU A 350 11.89 4.88 -18.13
N PHE A 351 10.62 4.84 -17.79
CA PHE A 351 9.53 4.61 -18.74
C PHE A 351 9.49 5.70 -19.81
N ALA A 352 9.57 6.97 -19.42
CA ALA A 352 9.58 8.11 -20.34
C ALA A 352 10.80 8.14 -21.28
N ALA A 353 11.93 7.59 -20.83
CA ALA A 353 13.14 7.42 -21.65
C ALA A 353 13.05 6.21 -22.59
N GLY A 354 11.94 5.47 -22.64
CA GLY A 354 11.80 4.25 -23.45
C GLY A 354 12.57 3.04 -22.92
N LEU A 355 13.13 3.13 -21.72
CA LEU A 355 13.97 2.10 -21.11
C LEU A 355 13.16 1.03 -20.38
N LEU A 356 12.17 0.41 -21.07
CA LEU A 356 11.21 -0.51 -20.47
C LEU A 356 11.87 -1.70 -19.76
N HIS A 357 12.89 -2.30 -20.36
CA HIS A 357 13.64 -3.42 -19.77
C HIS A 357 14.43 -2.98 -18.53
N VAL A 358 14.92 -1.75 -18.49
CA VAL A 358 15.79 -1.24 -17.41
C VAL A 358 15.01 -1.08 -16.11
N ASN A 359 13.67 -0.82 -16.16
CA ASN A 359 12.83 -0.76 -14.98
C ASN A 359 12.99 -2.01 -14.08
N GLY A 360 12.96 -3.20 -14.68
CA GLY A 360 13.12 -4.46 -13.95
C GLY A 360 14.51 -4.59 -13.30
N TYR A 361 15.58 -4.23 -14.02
CA TYR A 361 16.95 -4.31 -13.49
C TYR A 361 17.20 -3.30 -12.38
N VAL A 362 16.71 -2.06 -12.50
CA VAL A 362 16.80 -1.04 -11.43
C VAL A 362 16.04 -1.49 -10.19
N SER A 363 14.82 -2.01 -10.36
CA SER A 363 14.03 -2.58 -9.29
C SER A 363 14.78 -3.72 -8.58
N THR A 364 15.41 -4.63 -9.34
CA THR A 364 16.24 -5.73 -8.83
C THR A 364 17.44 -5.20 -8.02
N ALA A 365 18.13 -4.18 -8.51
CA ALA A 365 19.28 -3.58 -7.80
C ALA A 365 18.84 -2.95 -6.46
N VAL A 366 17.74 -2.20 -6.44
CA VAL A 366 17.21 -1.59 -5.20
C VAL A 366 16.78 -2.66 -4.18
N LEU A 367 16.14 -3.74 -4.64
CA LEU A 367 15.74 -4.84 -3.75
C LEU A 367 16.94 -5.67 -3.26
N THR A 368 17.99 -5.80 -4.07
CA THR A 368 19.25 -6.41 -3.63
C THR A 368 19.85 -5.61 -2.47
N LEU A 369 19.89 -4.28 -2.60
CA LEU A 369 20.33 -3.40 -1.50
C LEU A 369 19.43 -3.55 -0.26
N ALA A 370 18.11 -3.63 -0.45
CA ALA A 370 17.16 -3.88 0.65
C ALA A 370 17.46 -5.21 1.36
N LEU A 371 17.69 -6.29 0.62
CA LEU A 371 18.03 -7.60 1.20
C LEU A 371 19.38 -7.57 1.92
N CYS A 372 20.40 -6.93 1.35
CA CYS A 372 21.67 -6.72 2.04
C CYS A 372 21.50 -5.98 3.36
N MET A 373 20.69 -4.91 3.38
CA MET A 373 20.40 -4.19 4.62
C MET A 373 19.60 -5.03 5.62
N VAL A 374 18.69 -5.89 5.17
CA VAL A 374 17.99 -6.86 6.06
C VAL A 374 19.03 -7.75 6.75
N VAL A 375 20.05 -8.23 6.02
CA VAL A 375 21.11 -9.10 6.55
C VAL A 375 22.05 -8.35 7.51
N VAL A 376 22.46 -7.13 7.18
CA VAL A 376 23.36 -6.31 8.01
C VAL A 376 22.69 -5.88 9.30
N ALA A 377 21.43 -5.46 9.25
CA ALA A 377 20.64 -5.02 10.43
C ALA A 377 20.49 -6.08 11.53
N THR A 378 20.98 -7.29 11.31
CA THR A 378 20.98 -8.37 12.31
C THR A 378 22.34 -8.60 12.97
N ARG A 379 23.44 -8.21 12.34
CA ARG A 379 24.76 -8.35 12.95
C ARG A 379 24.90 -7.52 14.23
N ASP A 380 24.20 -6.37 14.28
CA ASP A 380 24.13 -5.51 15.47
C ASP A 380 23.35 -6.15 16.66
N ARG A 381 22.84 -7.37 16.52
CA ARG A 381 22.15 -8.09 17.60
C ARG A 381 23.08 -9.00 18.40
N ASN A 382 24.26 -9.31 17.86
CA ASN A 382 25.23 -10.24 18.43
C ASN A 382 26.55 -9.54 18.85
N ALA A 383 26.64 -8.22 18.71
CA ALA A 383 27.67 -7.36 19.26
C ALA A 383 27.08 -6.56 20.45
#